data_ef99fcaf326d45f72fbddd37adbcc403
#
_entry.id   ef99fcaf326d45f72fbddd37adbcc403
#
_cell.length_a   1.000
_cell.length_b   1.000
_cell.length_c   1.000
_cell.angle_alpha   90.00
_cell.angle_beta   90.00
_cell.angle_gamma   90.00
#
_symmetry.space_group_name_H-M   'P 1'
#
loop_
_entity.id
_entity.type
_entity.pdbx_description
1 polymer ?
#
loop_
_entity_poly.entity_id
_entity_poly.type
_entity_poly.pdbx_seq_one_letter_code
_entity_poly.pdbx_strand_id
1 'polypeptide(L)'
;MSTYAIGDIQGCYTELQNLLNEINFNEKNDQLWFAGDLVNRGPKSLQTLRFIKSLGVSAKIVLGNHDLHLIAASKNIRPISNKDTIKEILTADDADELINWLKSRPLLFTDTDLGFTMVHAGIAPQWTMDTAKNFAKECESILQNEKIDDFLMHMYGDTPNIWSDSIEGYARQRFIINCFTRIRFCTIDGALDLDIKVAPGSQKKSLIPWYALPNRKTIDNKIIFGHWSTIHFGVENNFKKYNVYPVDTGCLWGGQLTAMRLDDEKIFSVTSEQSKL
;
A
#
# COMPACT_ATOMS: atom_id res chain seq x y z
N MET A 1 17.44 -17.59 -5.93
CA MET A 1 16.81 -16.28 -6.14
C MET A 1 15.37 -16.42 -5.67
N SER A 2 14.99 -15.68 -4.65
CA SER A 2 13.62 -15.68 -4.14
C SER A 2 13.07 -14.26 -4.13
N THR A 3 11.73 -14.12 -4.28
CA THR A 3 11.05 -12.83 -4.20
C THR A 3 10.10 -12.84 -3.01
N TYR A 4 10.20 -11.82 -2.14
CA TYR A 4 9.40 -11.70 -0.92
C TYR A 4 8.56 -10.44 -0.96
N ALA A 5 7.24 -10.56 -0.79
CA ALA A 5 6.35 -9.43 -0.61
C ALA A 5 6.13 -9.16 0.88
N ILE A 6 6.37 -7.92 1.30
CA ILE A 6 6.34 -7.47 2.70
C ILE A 6 5.21 -6.46 2.88
N GLY A 7 4.46 -6.60 3.98
CA GLY A 7 3.38 -5.68 4.35
C GLY A 7 3.86 -4.33 4.88
N ASP A 8 2.91 -3.56 5.38
CA ASP A 8 3.11 -2.20 5.88
C ASP A 8 4.18 -2.16 6.97
N ILE A 9 5.25 -1.39 6.73
CA ILE A 9 6.36 -1.27 7.68
C ILE A 9 6.11 -0.11 8.64
N GLN A 10 5.63 1.01 8.13
CA GLN A 10 5.29 2.20 8.92
C GLN A 10 6.38 2.59 9.93
N GLY A 11 7.65 2.57 9.53
CA GLY A 11 8.78 2.91 10.39
C GLY A 11 9.18 1.85 11.44
N CYS A 12 8.66 0.63 11.37
CA CYS A 12 9.08 -0.52 12.19
C CYS A 12 10.38 -1.12 11.64
N TYR A 13 11.45 -0.35 11.67
CA TYR A 13 12.75 -0.70 11.08
C TYR A 13 13.39 -1.92 11.75
N THR A 14 13.28 -2.05 13.08
CA THR A 14 13.85 -3.18 13.81
C THR A 14 13.20 -4.48 13.36
N GLU A 15 11.89 -4.50 13.27
CA GLU A 15 11.12 -5.64 12.80
C GLU A 15 11.45 -5.99 11.34
N LEU A 16 11.68 -4.98 10.49
CA LEU A 16 12.15 -5.21 9.13
C LEU A 16 13.49 -5.92 9.12
N GLN A 17 14.47 -5.49 9.91
CA GLN A 17 15.78 -6.15 9.99
C GLN A 17 15.65 -7.58 10.56
N ASN A 18 14.81 -7.79 11.56
CA ASN A 18 14.54 -9.12 12.12
C ASN A 18 13.91 -10.04 11.07
N LEU A 19 12.96 -9.54 10.27
CA LEU A 19 12.34 -10.31 9.20
C LEU A 19 13.34 -10.66 8.09
N LEU A 20 14.21 -9.75 7.70
CA LEU A 20 15.26 -10.01 6.72
C LEU A 20 16.26 -11.07 7.21
N ASN A 21 16.59 -11.08 8.49
CA ASN A 21 17.39 -12.14 9.12
C ASN A 21 16.65 -13.49 9.11
N GLU A 22 15.35 -13.49 9.46
CA GLU A 22 14.52 -14.70 9.48
C GLU A 22 14.43 -15.38 8.10
N ILE A 23 14.31 -14.60 7.03
CA ILE A 23 14.27 -15.13 5.66
C ILE A 23 15.65 -15.37 5.07
N ASN A 24 16.73 -15.07 5.80
CA ASN A 24 18.12 -15.11 5.33
C ASN A 24 18.30 -14.34 4.01
N PHE A 25 17.74 -13.12 3.94
CA PHE A 25 17.76 -12.28 2.75
C PHE A 25 19.15 -12.04 2.21
N ASN A 26 19.33 -12.24 0.91
CA ASN A 26 20.57 -11.96 0.21
C ASN A 26 20.33 -10.96 -0.93
N GLU A 27 20.74 -9.71 -0.72
CA GLU A 27 20.54 -8.60 -1.66
C GLU A 27 21.04 -8.88 -3.08
N LYS A 28 22.07 -9.72 -3.25
CA LYS A 28 22.63 -10.06 -4.55
C LYS A 28 21.76 -11.02 -5.37
N ASN A 29 20.91 -11.79 -4.69
CA ASN A 29 20.18 -12.89 -5.30
C ASN A 29 18.65 -12.76 -5.14
N ASP A 30 18.17 -12.02 -4.12
CA ASP A 30 16.77 -11.99 -3.78
C ASP A 30 16.15 -10.61 -4.08
N GLN A 31 14.82 -10.56 -4.21
CA GLN A 31 14.05 -9.34 -4.38
C GLN A 31 13.06 -9.15 -3.22
N LEU A 32 12.89 -7.90 -2.81
CA LEU A 32 11.89 -7.48 -1.84
C LEU A 32 10.83 -6.61 -2.53
N TRP A 33 9.57 -6.95 -2.32
CA TRP A 33 8.43 -6.16 -2.75
C TRP A 33 7.77 -5.55 -1.51
N PHE A 34 7.61 -4.24 -1.49
CA PHE A 34 7.02 -3.52 -0.36
C PHE A 34 5.63 -3.01 -0.77
N ALA A 35 4.61 -3.45 -0.04
CA ALA A 35 3.21 -3.15 -0.34
C ALA A 35 2.79 -1.71 0.01
N GLY A 36 3.74 -0.80 0.19
CA GLY A 36 3.51 0.60 0.56
C GLY A 36 3.51 0.84 2.07
N ASP A 37 3.19 2.09 2.46
CA ASP A 37 3.24 2.56 3.84
C ASP A 37 4.59 2.21 4.51
N LEU A 38 5.68 2.68 3.88
CA LEU A 38 7.03 2.48 4.39
C LEU A 38 7.28 3.27 5.67
N VAL A 39 6.62 4.42 5.78
CA VAL A 39 6.89 5.45 6.78
C VAL A 39 5.65 5.81 7.58
N ASN A 40 5.87 6.65 8.60
CA ASN A 40 4.86 7.25 9.46
C ASN A 40 4.38 6.32 10.58
N ARG A 41 3.94 6.91 11.68
CA ARG A 41 3.40 6.29 12.90
C ARG A 41 4.44 5.55 13.75
N GLY A 42 5.26 4.73 13.17
CA GLY A 42 6.30 3.99 13.87
C GLY A 42 7.57 4.83 14.14
N PRO A 43 8.50 4.32 14.94
CA PRO A 43 9.56 5.13 15.55
C PRO A 43 10.75 5.44 14.64
N LYS A 44 10.96 4.70 13.53
CA LYS A 44 12.21 4.77 12.75
C LYS A 44 11.96 4.99 11.25
N SER A 45 11.06 5.93 10.91
CA SER A 45 10.64 6.20 9.53
C SER A 45 11.80 6.62 8.62
N LEU A 46 12.71 7.48 9.10
CA LEU A 46 13.87 7.92 8.33
C LEU A 46 14.82 6.75 8.02
N GLN A 47 15.13 5.93 9.03
CA GLN A 47 16.01 4.78 8.87
C GLN A 47 15.40 3.75 7.88
N THR A 48 14.10 3.51 7.99
CA THR A 48 13.36 2.63 7.08
C THR A 48 13.46 3.11 5.64
N LEU A 49 13.19 4.39 5.41
CA LEU A 49 13.19 4.96 4.05
C LEU A 49 14.58 4.92 3.41
N ARG A 50 15.62 5.30 4.17
CA ARG A 50 17.02 5.24 3.71
C ARG A 50 17.45 3.81 3.38
N PHE A 51 17.11 2.85 4.23
CA PHE A 51 17.46 1.46 4.01
C PHE A 51 16.78 0.91 2.75
N ILE A 52 15.46 1.08 2.60
CA ILE A 52 14.75 0.58 1.43
C ILE A 52 15.26 1.24 0.15
N LYS A 53 15.57 2.54 0.18
CA LYS A 53 16.18 3.24 -0.94
C LYS A 53 17.55 2.65 -1.30
N SER A 54 18.37 2.29 -0.31
CA SER A 54 19.72 1.72 -0.53
C SER A 54 19.71 0.35 -1.20
N LEU A 55 18.61 -0.41 -1.11
CA LEU A 55 18.44 -1.71 -1.78
C LEU A 55 18.38 -1.60 -3.33
N GLY A 56 18.19 -0.41 -3.87
CA GLY A 56 18.23 -0.15 -5.30
C GLY A 56 17.31 -1.05 -6.12
N VAL A 57 17.88 -1.80 -7.06
CA VAL A 57 17.11 -2.68 -7.97
C VAL A 57 16.51 -3.91 -7.31
N SER A 58 17.04 -4.30 -6.13
CA SER A 58 16.54 -5.43 -5.34
C SER A 58 15.24 -5.14 -4.62
N ALA A 59 14.77 -3.88 -4.63
CA ALA A 59 13.51 -3.47 -4.04
C ALA A 59 12.49 -3.01 -5.10
N LYS A 60 11.26 -3.51 -5.00
CA LYS A 60 10.08 -2.99 -5.71
C LYS A 60 9.12 -2.43 -4.67
N ILE A 61 8.65 -1.22 -4.89
CA ILE A 61 7.81 -0.50 -3.94
C ILE A 61 6.57 0.03 -4.64
N VAL A 62 5.40 -0.08 -4.04
CA VAL A 62 4.22 0.71 -4.41
C VAL A 62 3.94 1.75 -3.33
N LEU A 63 3.35 2.88 -3.72
CA LEU A 63 3.03 3.95 -2.77
C LEU A 63 1.78 3.60 -1.95
N GLY A 64 1.89 3.76 -0.63
CA GLY A 64 0.77 3.73 0.30
C GLY A 64 0.24 5.14 0.63
N ASN A 65 -0.83 5.20 1.41
CA ASN A 65 -1.43 6.49 1.80
C ASN A 65 -0.53 7.28 2.75
N HIS A 66 0.27 6.64 3.59
CA HIS A 66 1.26 7.33 4.45
C HIS A 66 2.45 7.85 3.65
N ASP A 67 2.86 7.16 2.60
CA ASP A 67 3.92 7.63 1.69
C ASP A 67 3.46 8.88 0.92
N LEU A 68 2.23 8.87 0.38
CA LEU A 68 1.61 10.03 -0.25
C LEU A 68 1.43 11.21 0.73
N HIS A 69 1.10 10.91 2.00
CA HIS A 69 1.02 11.91 3.04
C HIS A 69 2.39 12.58 3.32
N LEU A 70 3.47 11.80 3.37
CA LEU A 70 4.83 12.35 3.49
C LEU A 70 5.16 13.29 2.33
N ILE A 71 4.85 12.89 1.09
CA ILE A 71 5.06 13.74 -0.09
C ILE A 71 4.25 15.05 0.01
N ALA A 72 2.99 15.00 0.44
CA ALA A 72 2.15 16.19 0.60
C ALA A 72 2.64 17.10 1.74
N ALA A 73 3.12 16.52 2.84
CA ALA A 73 3.70 17.25 3.96
C ALA A 73 5.02 17.95 3.59
N SER A 74 5.87 17.33 2.77
CA SER A 74 7.11 17.94 2.29
C SER A 74 6.89 19.21 1.46
N LYS A 75 5.71 19.34 0.87
CA LYS A 75 5.29 20.53 0.10
C LYS A 75 4.41 21.50 0.91
N ASN A 76 4.29 21.31 2.21
CA ASN A 76 3.42 22.09 3.10
C ASN A 76 1.93 22.10 2.69
N ILE A 77 1.49 21.13 1.91
CA ILE A 77 0.09 20.99 1.47
C ILE A 77 -0.77 20.37 2.59
N ARG A 78 -0.18 19.50 3.40
CA ARG A 78 -0.83 18.92 4.58
C ARG A 78 -0.03 19.20 5.84
N PRO A 79 -0.68 19.68 6.91
CA PRO A 79 -0.01 19.85 8.19
C PRO A 79 0.34 18.49 8.80
N ILE A 80 1.45 18.44 9.49
CA ILE A 80 1.87 17.29 10.29
C ILE A 80 1.06 17.32 11.59
N SER A 81 0.43 16.19 11.93
CA SER A 81 -0.28 15.99 13.19
C SER A 81 0.67 15.48 14.28
N ASN A 82 0.25 15.55 15.55
CA ASN A 82 1.01 15.00 16.67
C ASN A 82 1.18 13.46 16.60
N LYS A 83 0.41 12.79 15.74
CA LYS A 83 0.51 11.35 15.51
C LYS A 83 1.50 10.99 14.40
N ASP A 84 1.98 11.96 13.64
CA ASP A 84 2.89 11.71 12.52
C ASP A 84 4.34 11.69 13.01
N THR A 85 5.11 10.70 12.56
CA THR A 85 6.53 10.49 12.91
C THR A 85 7.45 10.75 11.72
N ILE A 86 7.02 11.60 10.78
CA ILE A 86 7.73 11.90 9.53
C ILE A 86 8.61 13.15 9.62
N LYS A 87 8.60 13.84 10.77
CA LYS A 87 9.36 15.11 10.93
C LYS A 87 10.87 14.94 10.69
N GLU A 88 11.45 13.84 11.17
CA GLU A 88 12.87 13.55 10.94
C GLU A 88 13.23 13.45 9.46
N ILE A 89 12.34 12.89 8.63
CA ILE A 89 12.54 12.80 7.18
C ILE A 89 12.56 14.21 6.57
N LEU A 90 11.58 15.05 6.96
CA LEU A 90 11.43 16.41 6.41
C LEU A 90 12.55 17.37 6.81
N THR A 91 13.30 17.07 7.86
CA THR A 91 14.43 17.89 8.35
C THR A 91 15.79 17.24 8.13
N ALA A 92 15.84 16.08 7.47
CA ALA A 92 17.09 15.40 7.16
C ALA A 92 17.86 16.13 6.04
N ASP A 93 19.19 16.05 6.05
CA ASP A 93 20.04 16.65 5.02
C ASP A 93 19.77 16.10 3.61
N ASP A 94 19.28 14.85 3.52
CA ASP A 94 18.91 14.15 2.30
C ASP A 94 17.39 14.14 2.03
N ALA A 95 16.61 15.00 2.70
CA ALA A 95 15.14 15.04 2.58
C ALA A 95 14.66 15.12 1.12
N ASP A 96 15.21 16.06 0.36
CA ASP A 96 14.79 16.24 -1.06
C ASP A 96 15.10 15.01 -1.90
N GLU A 97 16.23 14.35 -1.67
CA GLU A 97 16.60 13.12 -2.36
C GLU A 97 15.62 11.97 -2.03
N LEU A 98 15.29 11.81 -0.74
CA LEU A 98 14.35 10.79 -0.26
C LEU A 98 12.94 11.02 -0.82
N ILE A 99 12.44 12.27 -0.79
CA ILE A 99 11.12 12.63 -1.32
C ILE A 99 11.08 12.45 -2.84
N ASN A 100 12.11 12.88 -3.56
CA ASN A 100 12.19 12.72 -5.02
C ASN A 100 12.24 11.24 -5.42
N TRP A 101 12.95 10.41 -4.67
CA TRP A 101 12.96 8.97 -4.85
C TRP A 101 11.59 8.36 -4.58
N LEU A 102 10.93 8.73 -3.47
CA LEU A 102 9.63 8.18 -3.08
C LEU A 102 8.55 8.51 -4.10
N LYS A 103 8.42 9.77 -4.53
CA LYS A 103 7.41 10.18 -5.51
C LYS A 103 7.58 9.55 -6.90
N SER A 104 8.75 8.96 -7.19
CA SER A 104 8.99 8.20 -8.42
C SER A 104 8.57 6.72 -8.31
N ARG A 105 8.04 6.28 -7.17
CA ARG A 105 7.55 4.89 -7.01
C ARG A 105 6.16 4.75 -7.60
N PRO A 106 5.82 3.57 -8.14
CA PRO A 106 4.51 3.32 -8.73
C PRO A 106 3.40 3.17 -7.68
N LEU A 107 2.15 3.28 -8.12
CA LEU A 107 0.94 2.91 -7.36
C LEU A 107 0.56 1.44 -7.56
N LEU A 108 1.00 0.84 -8.67
CA LEU A 108 0.78 -0.54 -9.03
C LEU A 108 2.02 -1.11 -9.71
N PHE A 109 2.45 -2.29 -9.27
CA PHE A 109 3.56 -3.03 -9.86
C PHE A 109 3.11 -4.44 -10.28
N THR A 110 3.44 -4.87 -11.49
CA THR A 110 3.14 -6.22 -11.99
C THR A 110 4.42 -6.89 -12.48
N ASP A 111 4.63 -8.11 -12.05
CA ASP A 111 5.62 -9.02 -12.62
C ASP A 111 4.88 -10.12 -13.37
N THR A 112 5.09 -10.19 -14.66
CA THR A 112 4.41 -11.15 -15.55
C THR A 112 4.97 -12.56 -15.43
N ASP A 113 6.25 -12.70 -15.06
CA ASP A 113 6.91 -14.00 -14.95
C ASP A 113 6.48 -14.70 -13.66
N LEU A 114 6.36 -13.95 -12.56
CA LEU A 114 5.83 -14.45 -11.30
C LEU A 114 4.28 -14.50 -11.30
N GLY A 115 3.64 -13.76 -12.20
CA GLY A 115 2.17 -13.71 -12.31
C GLY A 115 1.48 -12.93 -11.20
N PHE A 116 2.19 -12.08 -10.46
CA PHE A 116 1.64 -11.29 -9.37
C PHE A 116 1.57 -9.80 -9.71
N THR A 117 0.53 -9.15 -9.19
CA THR A 117 0.39 -7.69 -9.15
C THR A 117 0.37 -7.22 -7.70
N MET A 118 1.14 -6.20 -7.38
CA MET A 118 1.16 -5.58 -6.05
C MET A 118 0.53 -4.18 -6.11
N VAL A 119 -0.35 -3.89 -5.17
CA VAL A 119 -0.93 -2.57 -4.89
C VAL A 119 -0.92 -2.35 -3.38
N HIS A 120 -1.09 -1.09 -2.91
CA HIS A 120 -1.12 -0.89 -1.47
C HIS A 120 -2.42 -1.37 -0.83
N ALA A 121 -3.61 -0.93 -1.29
CA ALA A 121 -4.89 -1.29 -0.67
C ALA A 121 -5.76 -2.19 -1.53
N GLY A 122 -5.95 -1.88 -2.80
CA GLY A 122 -6.75 -2.72 -3.69
C GLY A 122 -7.01 -2.10 -5.05
N ILE A 123 -7.96 -2.69 -5.77
CA ILE A 123 -8.36 -2.29 -7.13
C ILE A 123 -9.88 -2.19 -7.18
N ALA A 124 -10.42 -1.13 -7.78
CA ALA A 124 -11.86 -0.98 -7.95
C ALA A 124 -12.45 -2.18 -8.69
N PRO A 125 -13.56 -2.75 -8.20
CA PRO A 125 -14.13 -3.96 -8.80
C PRO A 125 -14.52 -3.83 -10.28
N GLN A 126 -14.83 -2.58 -10.70
CA GLN A 126 -15.23 -2.26 -12.07
C GLN A 126 -14.06 -2.24 -13.07
N TRP A 127 -12.81 -2.23 -12.61
CA TRP A 127 -11.64 -2.12 -13.46
C TRP A 127 -11.07 -3.46 -13.86
N THR A 128 -10.70 -3.60 -15.14
CA THR A 128 -9.80 -4.66 -15.58
C THR A 128 -8.37 -4.36 -15.10
N MET A 129 -7.47 -5.34 -15.15
CA MET A 129 -6.08 -5.12 -14.80
C MET A 129 -5.42 -4.07 -15.70
N ASP A 130 -5.71 -4.07 -16.99
CA ASP A 130 -5.17 -3.07 -17.93
C ASP A 130 -5.71 -1.67 -17.64
N THR A 131 -6.99 -1.56 -17.29
CA THR A 131 -7.59 -0.30 -16.83
C THR A 131 -6.89 0.19 -15.57
N ALA A 132 -6.68 -0.67 -14.58
CA ALA A 132 -5.99 -0.33 -13.34
C ALA A 132 -4.55 0.15 -13.60
N LYS A 133 -3.79 -0.53 -14.46
CA LYS A 133 -2.43 -0.13 -14.86
C LYS A 133 -2.41 1.25 -15.52
N ASN A 134 -3.36 1.54 -16.40
CA ASN A 134 -3.45 2.83 -17.07
C ASN A 134 -3.77 3.96 -16.07
N PHE A 135 -4.67 3.73 -15.12
CA PHE A 135 -5.02 4.70 -14.10
C PHE A 135 -3.91 4.93 -13.07
N ALA A 136 -3.16 3.89 -12.73
CA ALA A 136 -1.95 4.04 -11.93
C ALA A 136 -0.96 4.98 -12.63
N LYS A 137 -0.65 4.72 -13.90
CA LYS A 137 0.27 5.57 -14.70
C LYS A 137 -0.22 7.01 -14.85
N GLU A 138 -1.54 7.23 -14.96
CA GLU A 138 -2.14 8.56 -15.01
C GLU A 138 -1.74 9.39 -13.77
N CYS A 139 -1.94 8.84 -12.56
CA CYS A 139 -1.60 9.54 -11.32
C CYS A 139 -0.08 9.57 -11.06
N GLU A 140 0.65 8.52 -11.40
CA GLU A 140 2.12 8.45 -11.29
C GLU A 140 2.80 9.53 -12.13
N SER A 141 2.29 9.80 -13.34
CA SER A 141 2.83 10.85 -14.19
C SER A 141 2.64 12.25 -13.59
N ILE A 142 1.54 12.47 -12.86
CA ILE A 142 1.26 13.75 -12.20
C ILE A 142 2.17 13.93 -10.97
N LEU A 143 2.44 12.88 -10.22
CA LEU A 143 3.37 12.92 -9.08
C LEU A 143 4.80 13.33 -9.49
N GLN A 144 5.15 13.19 -10.77
CA GLN A 144 6.49 13.44 -11.30
C GLN A 144 6.59 14.72 -12.16
N ASN A 145 5.51 15.51 -12.28
CA ASN A 145 5.49 16.74 -13.08
C ASN A 145 5.11 17.99 -12.26
N GLU A 146 5.01 19.14 -12.93
CA GLU A 146 4.71 20.43 -12.29
C GLU A 146 3.30 20.53 -11.67
N LYS A 147 2.36 19.64 -12.05
CA LYS A 147 0.98 19.63 -11.51
C LYS A 147 0.86 18.90 -10.18
N ILE A 148 1.97 18.42 -9.62
CA ILE A 148 1.97 17.64 -8.37
C ILE A 148 1.31 18.40 -7.21
N ASP A 149 1.53 19.70 -7.07
CA ASP A 149 1.00 20.47 -5.95
C ASP A 149 -0.53 20.54 -5.99
N ASP A 150 -1.10 20.84 -7.17
CA ASP A 150 -2.55 20.82 -7.39
C ASP A 150 -3.14 19.42 -7.14
N PHE A 151 -2.47 18.38 -7.63
CA PHE A 151 -2.89 17.00 -7.43
C PHE A 151 -2.94 16.65 -5.94
N LEU A 152 -1.87 16.93 -5.18
CA LEU A 152 -1.79 16.64 -3.75
C LEU A 152 -2.82 17.45 -2.94
N MET A 153 -3.13 18.69 -3.32
CA MET A 153 -4.20 19.48 -2.69
C MET A 153 -5.57 18.84 -2.86
N HIS A 154 -5.84 18.20 -3.99
CA HIS A 154 -7.17 17.70 -4.36
C HIS A 154 -7.34 16.18 -4.22
N MET A 155 -6.27 15.42 -3.97
CA MET A 155 -6.36 13.96 -3.84
C MET A 155 -7.11 13.50 -2.58
N TYR A 156 -7.23 14.35 -1.56
CA TYR A 156 -7.92 14.04 -0.31
C TYR A 156 -9.44 14.18 -0.43
N GLY A 157 -10.15 13.36 0.33
CA GLY A 157 -11.62 13.34 0.38
C GLY A 157 -12.17 11.99 -0.07
N ASP A 158 -13.46 11.75 0.20
CA ASP A 158 -14.11 10.45 0.05
C ASP A 158 -15.11 10.42 -1.11
N THR A 159 -15.24 11.54 -1.83
CA THR A 159 -16.13 11.68 -2.99
C THR A 159 -15.35 12.12 -4.24
N PRO A 160 -15.68 11.55 -5.43
CA PRO A 160 -16.71 10.53 -5.66
C PRO A 160 -16.30 9.18 -5.03
N ASN A 161 -17.29 8.38 -4.62
CA ASN A 161 -17.06 7.05 -4.08
C ASN A 161 -17.54 5.92 -5.01
N ILE A 162 -18.10 6.25 -6.17
CA ILE A 162 -18.46 5.29 -7.21
C ILE A 162 -17.78 5.69 -8.52
N TRP A 163 -17.27 4.68 -9.24
CA TRP A 163 -16.64 4.90 -10.54
C TRP A 163 -17.66 5.13 -11.63
N SER A 164 -17.39 6.10 -12.49
CA SER A 164 -18.02 6.28 -13.79
C SER A 164 -16.95 6.68 -14.80
N ASP A 165 -17.05 6.22 -16.03
CA ASP A 165 -16.11 6.59 -17.10
C ASP A 165 -16.20 8.08 -17.47
N SER A 166 -17.26 8.76 -17.03
CA SER A 166 -17.44 10.22 -17.20
C SER A 166 -16.77 11.06 -16.11
N ILE A 167 -16.17 10.44 -15.08
CA ILE A 167 -15.46 11.19 -14.03
C ILE A 167 -14.16 11.76 -14.60
N GLU A 168 -13.96 13.08 -14.44
CA GLU A 168 -12.81 13.80 -14.97
C GLU A 168 -12.07 14.60 -13.88
N GLY A 169 -10.90 15.14 -14.22
CA GLY A 169 -10.11 16.04 -13.40
C GLY A 169 -9.76 15.48 -12.01
N TYR A 170 -9.76 16.34 -11.00
CA TYR A 170 -9.38 15.96 -9.64
C TYR A 170 -10.30 14.92 -9.01
N ALA A 171 -11.58 14.90 -9.37
CA ALA A 171 -12.51 13.88 -8.89
C ALA A 171 -12.11 12.48 -9.34
N ARG A 172 -11.68 12.36 -10.61
CA ARG A 172 -11.14 11.10 -11.18
C ARG A 172 -9.87 10.69 -10.47
N GLN A 173 -8.91 11.58 -10.34
CA GLN A 173 -7.63 11.34 -9.68
C GLN A 173 -7.82 10.90 -8.22
N ARG A 174 -8.72 11.56 -7.48
CA ARG A 174 -9.07 11.21 -6.10
C ARG A 174 -9.66 9.81 -5.99
N PHE A 175 -10.56 9.44 -6.89
CA PHE A 175 -11.11 8.08 -6.91
C PHE A 175 -10.01 7.05 -7.15
N ILE A 176 -9.12 7.29 -8.12
CA ILE A 176 -8.00 6.39 -8.44
C ILE A 176 -7.10 6.20 -7.21
N ILE A 177 -6.68 7.29 -6.56
CA ILE A 177 -5.84 7.23 -5.36
C ILE A 177 -6.55 6.48 -4.23
N ASN A 178 -7.83 6.77 -3.97
CA ASN A 178 -8.60 6.09 -2.94
C ASN A 178 -8.70 4.58 -3.18
N CYS A 179 -8.82 4.14 -4.43
CA CYS A 179 -8.80 2.71 -4.75
C CYS A 179 -7.45 2.08 -4.43
N PHE A 180 -6.36 2.65 -4.94
CA PHE A 180 -5.04 2.04 -4.75
C PHE A 180 -4.54 2.11 -3.31
N THR A 181 -4.99 3.12 -2.53
CA THR A 181 -4.37 3.37 -1.22
C THR A 181 -5.30 3.32 -0.01
N ARG A 182 -6.63 3.19 -0.20
CA ARG A 182 -7.56 3.28 0.94
C ARG A 182 -8.72 2.28 0.95
N ILE A 183 -9.01 1.62 -0.17
CA ILE A 183 -10.16 0.72 -0.29
C ILE A 183 -10.07 -0.46 0.69
N ARG A 184 -11.19 -0.79 1.34
CA ARG A 184 -11.40 -2.03 2.11
C ARG A 184 -12.71 -2.69 1.72
N PHE A 185 -13.79 -1.94 1.81
CA PHE A 185 -15.13 -2.41 1.53
C PHE A 185 -15.78 -1.61 0.40
N CYS A 186 -16.73 -2.27 -0.27
CA CYS A 186 -17.59 -1.66 -1.26
C CYS A 186 -19.04 -2.09 -1.02
N THR A 187 -19.98 -1.33 -1.53
CA THR A 187 -21.36 -1.79 -1.72
C THR A 187 -21.42 -2.78 -2.88
N ILE A 188 -22.55 -3.46 -3.08
CA ILE A 188 -22.71 -4.46 -4.15
C ILE A 188 -22.56 -3.86 -5.56
N ASP A 189 -22.87 -2.61 -5.74
CA ASP A 189 -22.70 -1.83 -6.99
C ASP A 189 -21.28 -1.25 -7.13
N GLY A 190 -20.39 -1.51 -6.15
CA GLY A 190 -18.98 -1.15 -6.19
C GLY A 190 -18.67 0.27 -5.73
N ALA A 191 -19.59 0.94 -5.01
CA ALA A 191 -19.26 2.20 -4.36
C ALA A 191 -18.34 1.94 -3.15
N LEU A 192 -17.26 2.74 -3.04
CA LEU A 192 -16.26 2.61 -1.98
C LEU A 192 -16.83 3.04 -0.63
N ASP A 193 -16.58 2.26 0.42
CA ASP A 193 -16.66 2.71 1.80
C ASP A 193 -15.22 2.90 2.33
N LEU A 194 -14.86 4.14 2.62
CA LEU A 194 -13.52 4.53 3.06
C LEU A 194 -13.40 4.76 4.57
N ASP A 195 -14.52 4.64 5.29
CA ASP A 195 -14.60 4.90 6.73
C ASP A 195 -14.42 3.62 7.57
N ILE A 196 -15.03 2.53 7.12
CA ILE A 196 -15.05 1.26 7.88
C ILE A 196 -13.68 0.56 7.79
N LYS A 197 -13.11 0.24 8.98
CA LYS A 197 -11.77 -0.35 9.14
C LYS A 197 -11.78 -1.66 9.93
N VAL A 198 -12.95 -2.26 10.11
CA VAL A 198 -13.11 -3.51 10.86
C VAL A 198 -12.58 -4.72 10.08
N ALA A 199 -12.43 -5.85 10.75
CA ALA A 199 -12.12 -7.12 10.12
C ALA A 199 -13.28 -7.59 9.21
N PRO A 200 -12.98 -8.34 8.12
CA PRO A 200 -14.02 -8.96 7.29
C PRO A 200 -14.96 -9.84 8.12
N GLY A 201 -16.26 -9.69 7.90
CA GLY A 201 -17.31 -10.35 8.68
C GLY A 201 -17.90 -9.50 9.81
N SER A 202 -17.24 -8.40 10.19
CA SER A 202 -17.72 -7.46 11.22
C SER A 202 -18.33 -6.18 10.65
N GLN A 203 -18.32 -6.01 9.32
CA GLN A 203 -18.90 -4.85 8.63
C GLN A 203 -20.44 -4.95 8.55
N LYS A 204 -21.07 -3.83 8.18
CA LYS A 204 -22.51 -3.81 7.84
C LYS A 204 -22.81 -4.79 6.71
N LYS A 205 -24.01 -5.41 6.72
CA LYS A 205 -24.45 -6.39 5.70
C LYS A 205 -24.46 -5.84 4.26
N SER A 206 -24.55 -4.53 4.10
CA SER A 206 -24.53 -3.86 2.78
C SER A 206 -23.11 -3.71 2.22
N LEU A 207 -22.08 -4.03 2.98
CA LEU A 207 -20.69 -3.87 2.61
C LEU A 207 -20.02 -5.24 2.40
N ILE A 208 -19.25 -5.33 1.33
CA ILE A 208 -18.53 -6.52 0.91
C ILE A 208 -17.04 -6.13 0.79
N PRO A 209 -16.08 -6.95 1.26
CA PRO A 209 -14.67 -6.73 0.98
C PRO A 209 -14.45 -6.55 -0.53
N TRP A 210 -13.66 -5.56 -0.93
CA TRP A 210 -13.47 -5.21 -2.34
C TRP A 210 -13.11 -6.43 -3.21
N TYR A 211 -12.31 -7.35 -2.65
CA TYR A 211 -11.84 -8.54 -3.34
C TYR A 211 -12.91 -9.62 -3.50
N ALA A 212 -13.96 -9.58 -2.69
CA ALA A 212 -15.02 -10.60 -2.66
C ALA A 212 -16.28 -10.21 -3.46
N LEU A 213 -16.29 -9.04 -4.14
CA LEU A 213 -17.42 -8.68 -4.99
C LEU A 213 -17.57 -9.69 -6.14
N PRO A 214 -18.79 -10.19 -6.40
CA PRO A 214 -19.04 -11.25 -7.40
C PRO A 214 -18.60 -10.90 -8.82
N ASN A 215 -18.70 -9.61 -9.18
CA ASN A 215 -18.42 -9.11 -10.53
C ASN A 215 -17.07 -8.39 -10.64
N ARG A 216 -16.14 -8.65 -9.72
CA ARG A 216 -14.81 -8.07 -9.77
C ARG A 216 -14.07 -8.51 -11.05
N LYS A 217 -13.70 -7.55 -11.89
CA LYS A 217 -13.07 -7.85 -13.19
C LYS A 217 -11.63 -8.38 -13.09
N THR A 218 -10.99 -8.25 -11.92
CA THR A 218 -9.63 -8.75 -11.66
C THR A 218 -9.62 -10.09 -10.92
N ILE A 219 -10.69 -10.88 -10.98
CA ILE A 219 -10.83 -12.12 -10.20
C ILE A 219 -9.74 -13.16 -10.53
N ASP A 220 -9.28 -13.21 -11.76
CA ASP A 220 -8.26 -14.16 -12.23
C ASP A 220 -6.83 -13.68 -11.99
N ASN A 221 -6.63 -12.47 -11.47
CA ASN A 221 -5.31 -11.89 -11.22
C ASN A 221 -4.88 -12.13 -9.77
N LYS A 222 -3.65 -12.60 -9.57
CA LYS A 222 -3.04 -12.69 -8.24
C LYS A 222 -2.64 -11.30 -7.76
N ILE A 223 -3.28 -10.80 -6.69
CA ILE A 223 -3.08 -9.45 -6.18
C ILE A 223 -2.55 -9.49 -4.74
N ILE A 224 -1.36 -8.93 -4.54
CA ILE A 224 -0.75 -8.71 -3.22
C ILE A 224 -1.11 -7.31 -2.75
N PHE A 225 -1.49 -7.19 -1.47
CA PHE A 225 -1.81 -5.88 -0.89
C PHE A 225 -1.55 -5.81 0.62
N GLY A 226 -1.37 -4.58 1.13
CA GLY A 226 -1.19 -4.21 2.53
C GLY A 226 -2.40 -3.49 3.12
N HIS A 227 -2.17 -2.38 3.82
CA HIS A 227 -3.17 -1.38 4.28
C HIS A 227 -4.21 -1.87 5.29
N TRP A 228 -4.63 -3.10 5.25
CA TRP A 228 -5.76 -3.60 6.03
C TRP A 228 -5.30 -4.50 7.17
N SER A 229 -4.69 -3.90 8.20
CA SER A 229 -4.08 -4.62 9.32
C SER A 229 -5.02 -5.56 10.09
N THR A 230 -6.34 -5.32 10.06
CA THR A 230 -7.34 -6.16 10.73
C THR A 230 -7.90 -7.28 9.86
N ILE A 231 -7.43 -7.43 8.62
CA ILE A 231 -8.02 -8.37 7.65
C ILE A 231 -7.92 -9.83 8.13
N HIS A 232 -6.84 -10.18 8.82
CA HIS A 232 -6.59 -11.54 9.33
C HIS A 232 -7.39 -11.90 10.59
N PHE A 233 -8.05 -10.93 11.22
CA PHE A 233 -8.94 -11.17 12.38
C PHE A 233 -10.37 -11.53 11.98
N GLY A 234 -10.68 -11.56 10.67
CA GLY A 234 -11.99 -11.91 10.14
C GLY A 234 -12.30 -13.40 10.24
N VAL A 235 -13.58 -13.72 10.05
CA VAL A 235 -14.08 -15.11 10.08
C VAL A 235 -13.57 -15.93 8.89
N GLU A 236 -13.21 -15.28 7.79
CA GLU A 236 -12.75 -15.92 6.58
C GLU A 236 -11.30 -15.58 6.26
N ASN A 237 -10.43 -16.60 6.27
CA ASN A 237 -9.00 -16.46 5.97
C ASN A 237 -8.59 -17.16 4.65
N ASN A 238 -9.55 -17.63 3.84
CA ASN A 238 -9.24 -18.25 2.54
C ASN A 238 -9.19 -17.21 1.43
N PHE A 239 -8.21 -16.32 1.48
CA PHE A 239 -8.01 -15.25 0.51
C PHE A 239 -7.65 -15.77 -0.90
N LYS A 240 -6.98 -16.94 -0.96
CA LYS A 240 -6.56 -17.57 -2.22
C LYS A 240 -7.72 -17.90 -3.15
N LYS A 241 -8.93 -18.17 -2.63
CA LYS A 241 -10.11 -18.38 -3.47
C LYS A 241 -10.53 -17.15 -4.29
N TYR A 242 -10.05 -15.98 -3.87
CA TYR A 242 -10.24 -14.71 -4.57
C TYR A 242 -8.98 -14.26 -5.32
N ASN A 243 -7.93 -15.08 -5.39
CA ASN A 243 -6.63 -14.69 -5.93
C ASN A 243 -6.05 -13.41 -5.29
N VAL A 244 -6.23 -13.23 -3.97
CA VAL A 244 -5.66 -12.10 -3.24
C VAL A 244 -4.79 -12.56 -2.07
N TYR A 245 -3.76 -11.78 -1.78
CA TYR A 245 -2.70 -12.11 -0.83
C TYR A 245 -2.43 -10.90 0.08
N PRO A 246 -3.19 -10.75 1.18
CA PRO A 246 -2.95 -9.69 2.16
C PRO A 246 -1.69 -9.98 2.96
N VAL A 247 -0.78 -9.00 3.04
CA VAL A 247 0.50 -9.15 3.75
C VAL A 247 0.66 -8.19 4.94
N ASP A 248 -0.29 -7.26 5.15
CA ASP A 248 -0.32 -6.42 6.35
C ASP A 248 -0.92 -7.18 7.54
N THR A 249 -0.11 -7.45 8.54
CA THR A 249 -0.48 -8.15 9.77
C THR A 249 -0.34 -7.28 11.01
N GLY A 250 -0.35 -5.95 10.81
CA GLY A 250 -0.46 -4.96 11.87
C GLY A 250 0.80 -4.77 12.71
N CYS A 251 1.98 -4.79 12.10
CA CYS A 251 3.25 -4.62 12.81
C CYS A 251 3.22 -3.41 13.74
N LEU A 252 2.90 -2.23 13.22
CA LEU A 252 2.80 -1.00 14.01
C LEU A 252 1.87 -1.10 15.23
N TRP A 253 0.85 -1.94 15.15
CA TRP A 253 -0.19 -2.09 16.17
C TRP A 253 0.07 -3.24 17.16
N GLY A 254 1.32 -3.71 17.25
CA GLY A 254 1.71 -4.81 18.12
C GLY A 254 1.35 -6.20 17.57
N GLY A 255 1.09 -6.30 16.27
CA GLY A 255 0.92 -7.56 15.55
C GLY A 255 2.24 -8.14 15.07
N GLN A 256 2.36 -8.41 13.78
CA GLN A 256 3.56 -8.99 13.16
C GLN A 256 3.94 -8.20 11.91
N LEU A 257 5.22 -8.20 11.55
CA LEU A 257 5.67 -7.88 10.20
C LEU A 257 5.78 -9.17 9.41
N THR A 258 5.09 -9.22 8.28
CA THR A 258 4.95 -10.46 7.49
C THR A 258 5.53 -10.30 6.10
N ALA A 259 6.24 -11.32 5.65
CA ALA A 259 6.67 -11.51 4.28
C ALA A 259 6.04 -12.79 3.69
N MET A 260 5.62 -12.71 2.43
CA MET A 260 5.24 -13.88 1.63
C MET A 260 6.30 -14.11 0.55
N ARG A 261 6.88 -15.30 0.51
CA ARG A 261 7.74 -15.70 -0.61
C ARG A 261 6.86 -16.05 -1.81
N LEU A 262 7.06 -15.40 -2.95
CA LEU A 262 6.16 -15.51 -4.11
C LEU A 262 6.34 -16.84 -4.86
N ASP A 263 7.51 -17.46 -4.74
CA ASP A 263 7.86 -18.71 -5.43
C ASP A 263 6.96 -19.89 -4.99
N ASP A 264 6.59 -19.94 -3.72
CA ASP A 264 5.82 -21.03 -3.12
C ASP A 264 4.71 -20.56 -2.16
N GLU A 265 4.48 -19.27 -2.10
CA GLU A 265 3.50 -18.60 -1.24
C GLU A 265 3.70 -18.87 0.26
N LYS A 266 4.94 -19.19 0.65
CA LYS A 266 5.30 -19.43 2.06
C LYS A 266 5.33 -18.11 2.84
N ILE A 267 4.74 -18.14 4.03
CA ILE A 267 4.66 -16.98 4.94
C ILE A 267 5.79 -17.05 5.97
N PHE A 268 6.40 -15.91 6.25
CA PHE A 268 7.36 -15.65 7.31
C PHE A 268 6.89 -14.45 8.10
N SER A 269 7.06 -14.46 9.41
CA SER A 269 6.61 -13.34 10.25
C SER A 269 7.49 -13.17 11.47
N VAL A 270 7.68 -11.94 11.89
CA VAL A 270 8.33 -11.60 13.16
C VAL A 270 7.37 -10.80 14.03
N THR A 271 7.41 -11.05 15.33
CA THR A 271 6.56 -10.31 16.28
C THR A 271 7.01 -8.85 16.38
N SER A 272 6.06 -7.96 16.45
CA SER A 272 6.30 -6.55 16.67
C SER A 272 6.87 -6.27 18.07
N GLU A 273 7.86 -5.38 18.15
CA GLU A 273 8.36 -4.81 19.41
C GLU A 273 7.52 -3.60 19.86
N GLN A 274 6.58 -3.15 19.03
CA GLN A 274 5.69 -2.03 19.35
C GLN A 274 4.67 -2.46 20.40
N SER A 275 4.42 -1.59 21.38
CA SER A 275 3.34 -1.84 22.35
C SER A 275 1.98 -1.84 21.65
N LYS A 276 1.10 -2.76 22.02
CA LYS A 276 -0.30 -2.72 21.58
C LYS A 276 -0.91 -1.38 22.00
N LEU A 277 -1.26 -0.56 21.01
CA LEU A 277 -1.95 0.72 21.23
C LEU A 277 -3.43 0.49 21.52
#